data_d691532f22c931c5318058759619b9d6
#
_entry.id   d691532f22c931c5318058759619b9d6
#
_cell.length_a   1.000
_cell.length_b   1.000
_cell.length_c   1.000
_cell.angle_alpha   90.00
_cell.angle_beta   90.00
_cell.angle_gamma   90.00
#
_symmetry.space_group_name_H-M   'P 1'
#
loop_
_entity.id
_entity.type
_entity.pdbx_description
1 polymer ?
#
loop_
_entity_poly.entity_id
_entity_poly.type
_entity_poly.pdbx_seq_one_letter_code
_entity_poly.pdbx_strand_id
1 'polypeptide(L)'
;HRNPETADIDHIPNTYNLEASVEFGGHLRALRLDREYGKRVDNIKNEVYRIPEEIKVETVEKFVNQLQSSSYIAKKSVAPDLYSFNFTSQAFRHGIWDGVITKARGLFINTTKNRIVARSYDKFFNLGEMENESVTLRNMKYPVKAYLKENGFLGILAWDDANDDLMFCSKSKANGPYADMFKQAFLQTIDEGAVDAFREFLKDGKHTMVFEVIHENDPHIIKYEGNKVVLLDIVSNEIEFKRIPYDTLYRNWLAYVPIKRCIMGNIRDEHDLRGFIEKISKAKGIEGVVLEDTDNFMVKVKTDYYNSWKMLRRYTAEVVKTGRCRTGGLKTDEEMKFYEWMRTRNIQDHAALKQDFNGGNIIKLRDMFNDEKQGKILD
;
A
#
# COMPACT_ATOMS: atom_id res chain seq x y z
N HIS A 1 30.54 -8.59 -9.50
CA HIS A 1 29.61 -9.74 -9.42
C HIS A 1 30.39 -11.03 -9.45
N ARG A 2 30.50 -11.73 -8.31
CA ARG A 2 31.15 -13.05 -8.20
C ARG A 2 30.08 -14.12 -7.99
N ASN A 3 30.30 -15.30 -8.58
CA ASN A 3 29.42 -16.43 -8.40
C ASN A 3 29.30 -16.77 -6.89
N PRO A 4 28.10 -17.02 -6.36
CA PRO A 4 27.91 -17.40 -4.96
C PRO A 4 28.76 -18.57 -4.47
N GLU A 5 29.01 -19.55 -5.33
CA GLU A 5 29.85 -20.71 -5.03
C GLU A 5 31.33 -20.35 -4.85
N THR A 6 31.75 -19.21 -5.39
CA THR A 6 33.14 -18.72 -5.26
C THR A 6 33.23 -17.48 -4.40
N ALA A 7 32.15 -17.14 -3.67
CA ALA A 7 32.05 -15.93 -2.90
C ALA A 7 32.81 -15.96 -1.56
N ASP A 8 33.36 -17.09 -1.18
CA ASP A 8 34.18 -17.19 0.02
C ASP A 8 35.60 -16.68 -0.27
N ILE A 9 35.82 -15.43 0.20
CA ILE A 9 37.10 -14.72 0.09
C ILE A 9 37.78 -14.57 1.44
N ASP A 10 37.35 -15.31 2.44
CA ASP A 10 37.92 -15.26 3.79
C ASP A 10 39.39 -15.72 3.82
N HIS A 11 39.84 -16.42 2.76
CA HIS A 11 41.25 -16.78 2.56
C HIS A 11 42.12 -15.61 2.07
N ILE A 12 41.50 -14.49 1.64
CA ILE A 12 42.24 -13.28 1.27
C ILE A 12 42.32 -12.35 2.47
N PRO A 13 43.50 -12.10 3.04
CA PRO A 13 43.64 -11.24 4.20
C PRO A 13 43.00 -9.85 3.97
N ASN A 14 42.26 -9.37 4.97
CA ASN A 14 41.59 -8.06 4.97
C ASN A 14 40.56 -7.81 3.87
N THR A 15 40.05 -8.89 3.24
CA THR A 15 39.01 -8.76 2.20
C THR A 15 37.76 -9.55 2.60
N TYR A 16 36.61 -8.92 2.48
CA TYR A 16 35.31 -9.54 2.79
C TYR A 16 34.35 -9.35 1.62
N ASN A 17 33.73 -10.41 1.19
CA ASN A 17 32.68 -10.33 0.18
C ASN A 17 31.33 -10.19 0.86
N LEU A 18 30.73 -9.02 0.77
CA LEU A 18 29.40 -8.73 1.29
C LEU A 18 28.30 -8.99 0.25
N GLU A 19 28.68 -9.13 -1.02
CA GLU A 19 27.75 -9.47 -2.09
C GLU A 19 27.69 -10.99 -2.28
N ALA A 20 26.51 -11.54 -2.24
CA ALA A 20 26.24 -12.94 -2.49
C ALA A 20 25.15 -13.10 -3.55
N SER A 21 25.30 -12.40 -4.67
CA SER A 21 24.36 -12.40 -5.80
C SER A 21 22.92 -12.07 -5.37
N VAL A 22 22.75 -11.02 -4.59
CA VAL A 22 21.44 -10.60 -4.03
C VAL A 22 20.40 -10.40 -5.13
N GLU A 23 20.79 -9.92 -6.30
CA GLU A 23 19.93 -9.75 -7.48
C GLU A 23 19.43 -11.08 -8.07
N PHE A 24 20.07 -12.19 -7.77
CA PHE A 24 19.67 -13.55 -8.18
C PHE A 24 19.06 -14.37 -7.04
N GLY A 25 18.65 -13.71 -5.95
CA GLY A 25 18.07 -14.37 -4.78
C GLY A 25 19.07 -14.81 -3.72
N GLY A 26 20.34 -14.40 -3.84
CA GLY A 26 21.36 -14.59 -2.81
C GLY A 26 21.10 -13.68 -1.59
N HIS A 27 21.73 -14.03 -0.47
CA HIS A 27 21.61 -13.27 0.77
C HIS A 27 22.67 -12.17 0.86
N LEU A 28 22.28 -10.97 1.29
CA LEU A 28 23.23 -9.94 1.66
C LEU A 28 24.00 -10.39 2.92
N ARG A 29 25.33 -10.45 2.82
CA ARG A 29 26.19 -10.72 3.97
C ARG A 29 26.59 -9.40 4.62
N ALA A 30 26.21 -9.22 5.89
CA ALA A 30 26.64 -8.07 6.68
C ALA A 30 27.77 -8.47 7.62
N LEU A 31 28.82 -7.66 7.65
CA LEU A 31 29.93 -7.78 8.57
C LEU A 31 29.88 -6.60 9.56
N ARG A 32 29.70 -6.89 10.83
CA ARG A 32 29.87 -5.90 11.91
C ARG A 32 31.29 -5.96 12.41
N LEU A 33 32.00 -4.85 12.30
CA LEU A 33 33.32 -4.69 12.92
C LEU A 33 33.14 -4.05 14.30
N ASP A 34 33.69 -4.70 15.32
CA ASP A 34 33.79 -4.09 16.64
C ASP A 34 34.81 -2.96 16.59
N ARG A 35 34.41 -1.79 17.03
CA ARG A 35 35.26 -0.57 16.99
C ARG A 35 36.52 -0.67 17.88
N GLU A 36 36.48 -1.50 18.92
CA GLU A 36 37.60 -1.59 19.85
C GLU A 36 38.67 -2.61 19.45
N TYR A 37 38.29 -3.70 18.73
CA TYR A 37 39.23 -4.82 18.55
C TYR A 37 39.26 -5.40 17.12
N GLY A 38 38.48 -4.92 16.17
CA GLY A 38 38.48 -5.45 14.79
C GLY A 38 38.05 -6.93 14.71
N LYS A 39 37.33 -7.45 15.69
CA LYS A 39 36.87 -8.82 15.71
C LYS A 39 35.66 -9.01 14.81
N ARG A 40 35.68 -10.07 14.02
CA ARG A 40 34.54 -10.57 13.26
C ARG A 40 33.46 -10.98 14.25
N VAL A 41 32.31 -10.32 14.21
CA VAL A 41 31.09 -10.76 14.90
C VAL A 41 30.33 -11.58 13.88
N ASP A 42 30.03 -12.83 14.21
CA ASP A 42 29.39 -13.80 13.32
C ASP A 42 28.18 -13.24 12.60
N ASN A 43 27.97 -13.76 11.38
CA ASN A 43 26.87 -13.43 10.49
C ASN A 43 25.64 -13.03 11.29
N ILE A 44 25.22 -11.76 11.16
CA ILE A 44 23.92 -11.33 11.66
C ILE A 44 22.93 -12.26 10.96
N LYS A 45 22.51 -13.32 11.64
CA LYS A 45 21.39 -14.14 11.18
C LYS A 45 20.29 -13.15 10.91
N ASN A 46 19.62 -13.28 9.78
CA ASN A 46 18.46 -12.50 9.37
C ASN A 46 17.50 -12.34 10.56
N GLU A 47 17.82 -11.41 11.45
CA GLU A 47 16.85 -10.93 12.40
C GLU A 47 15.83 -10.18 11.56
N VAL A 48 14.59 -10.58 11.70
CA VAL A 48 13.44 -9.89 11.14
C VAL A 48 13.71 -8.41 11.24
N TYR A 49 13.76 -7.71 10.12
CA TYR A 49 13.73 -6.28 10.14
C TYR A 49 12.31 -5.85 10.56
N ARG A 50 11.96 -6.17 11.79
CA ARG A 50 11.01 -5.36 12.51
C ARG A 50 11.71 -4.02 12.60
N ILE A 51 11.19 -3.04 11.92
CA ILE A 51 11.69 -1.66 12.01
C ILE A 51 12.01 -1.44 13.48
N PRO A 52 13.27 -1.06 13.82
CA PRO A 52 13.69 -1.03 15.22
C PRO A 52 12.60 -0.41 16.06
N GLU A 53 12.14 -1.14 17.06
CA GLU A 53 11.16 -0.63 17.99
C GLU A 53 11.74 0.67 18.56
N GLU A 54 11.02 1.76 18.24
CA GLU A 54 10.98 2.96 19.02
C GLU A 54 12.24 3.84 19.08
N ILE A 55 12.25 4.79 18.17
CA ILE A 55 12.53 6.14 18.67
C ILE A 55 11.25 6.54 19.42
N LYS A 56 11.22 6.39 20.76
CA LYS A 56 10.14 6.95 21.59
C LYS A 56 10.14 8.45 21.39
N VAL A 57 9.31 8.94 20.51
CA VAL A 57 9.15 10.37 20.32
C VAL A 57 8.17 10.83 21.39
N GLU A 58 8.70 11.37 22.45
CA GLU A 58 7.93 11.76 23.64
C GLU A 58 6.89 12.85 23.36
N THR A 59 7.09 13.68 22.31
CA THR A 59 6.19 14.79 21.99
C THR A 59 5.98 14.96 20.48
N VAL A 60 4.79 15.48 20.08
CA VAL A 60 4.50 15.80 18.68
C VAL A 60 5.47 16.84 18.12
N GLU A 61 5.95 17.78 18.91
CA GLU A 61 6.93 18.77 18.50
C GLU A 61 8.26 18.12 18.08
N LYS A 62 8.81 17.22 18.90
CA LYS A 62 10.03 16.46 18.56
C LYS A 62 9.80 15.62 17.29
N PHE A 63 8.63 15.03 17.16
CA PHE A 63 8.26 14.27 15.98
C PHE A 63 8.22 15.12 14.71
N VAL A 64 7.62 16.31 14.77
CA VAL A 64 7.60 17.26 13.66
C VAL A 64 9.03 17.66 13.26
N ASN A 65 9.92 17.88 14.22
CA ASN A 65 11.32 18.20 13.94
C ASN A 65 12.03 17.03 13.21
N GLN A 66 11.79 15.78 13.63
CA GLN A 66 12.32 14.60 12.95
C GLN A 66 11.75 14.45 11.53
N LEU A 67 10.43 14.63 11.35
CA LEU A 67 9.78 14.60 10.03
C LEU A 67 10.38 15.65 9.09
N GLN A 68 10.67 16.86 9.59
CA GLN A 68 11.22 17.97 8.78
C GLN A 68 12.72 17.84 8.50
N SER A 69 13.46 17.16 9.34
CA SER A 69 14.91 16.93 9.14
C SER A 69 15.21 15.88 8.08
N SER A 70 14.23 15.04 7.72
CA SER A 70 14.42 13.97 6.74
C SER A 70 14.18 14.45 5.30
N SER A 71 15.17 14.31 4.43
CA SER A 71 15.05 14.55 2.99
C SER A 71 14.11 13.55 2.28
N TYR A 72 13.77 12.46 2.96
CA TYR A 72 12.86 11.43 2.46
C TYR A 72 11.38 11.68 2.80
N ILE A 73 11.09 12.79 3.49
CA ILE A 73 9.72 13.18 3.85
C ILE A 73 9.37 14.52 3.21
N ALA A 74 8.24 14.53 2.53
CA ALA A 74 7.65 15.74 1.95
C ALA A 74 6.64 16.35 2.91
N LYS A 75 6.83 17.63 3.27
CA LYS A 75 5.87 18.47 3.98
C LYS A 75 5.10 19.29 2.98
N LYS A 76 3.77 19.30 3.09
CA LYS A 76 2.89 20.13 2.24
C LYS A 76 1.91 20.90 3.10
N SER A 77 1.71 22.19 2.82
CA SER A 77 0.65 22.99 3.43
C SER A 77 -0.72 22.52 2.94
N VAL A 78 -1.66 22.40 3.86
CA VAL A 78 -3.05 21.97 3.64
C VAL A 78 -4.03 23.12 3.98
N ALA A 79 -3.79 23.75 5.12
CA ALA A 79 -4.49 24.94 5.62
C ALA A 79 -3.51 25.74 6.51
N PRO A 80 -3.87 26.92 7.01
CA PRO A 80 -3.06 27.61 8.00
C PRO A 80 -2.68 26.67 9.15
N ASP A 81 -1.38 26.61 9.46
CA ASP A 81 -0.77 25.75 10.50
C ASP A 81 -0.97 24.23 10.35
N LEU A 82 -1.73 23.78 9.35
CA LEU A 82 -1.98 22.38 9.07
C LEU A 82 -1.12 21.90 7.89
N TYR A 83 -0.30 20.88 8.13
CA TYR A 83 0.59 20.31 7.14
C TYR A 83 0.39 18.79 7.02
N SER A 84 0.49 18.29 5.81
CA SER A 84 0.59 16.83 5.57
C SER A 84 2.06 16.41 5.41
N PHE A 85 2.39 15.26 6.00
CA PHE A 85 3.71 14.64 5.90
C PHE A 85 3.59 13.28 5.22
N ASN A 86 4.39 13.08 4.17
CA ASN A 86 4.38 11.84 3.42
C ASN A 86 5.79 11.48 2.98
N PHE A 87 6.15 10.20 3.03
CA PHE A 87 7.41 9.74 2.45
C PHE A 87 7.45 10.02 0.96
N THR A 88 8.64 10.33 0.45
CA THR A 88 8.88 10.67 -0.95
C THR A 88 8.94 9.42 -1.84
N SER A 89 8.80 9.60 -3.14
CA SER A 89 9.06 8.54 -4.11
C SER A 89 10.52 8.07 -4.10
N GLN A 90 11.44 8.89 -3.62
CA GLN A 90 12.85 8.55 -3.47
C GLN A 90 13.04 7.56 -2.31
N ALA A 91 12.42 7.80 -1.14
CA ALA A 91 12.41 6.84 -0.05
C ALA A 91 11.91 5.46 -0.52
N PHE A 92 10.82 5.46 -1.29
CA PHE A 92 10.24 4.22 -1.82
C PHE A 92 11.18 3.50 -2.81
N ARG A 93 11.80 4.24 -3.75
CA ARG A 93 12.67 3.63 -4.77
C ARG A 93 13.98 3.09 -4.20
N HIS A 94 14.51 3.73 -3.16
CA HIS A 94 15.76 3.34 -2.52
C HIS A 94 15.55 2.38 -1.33
N GLY A 95 14.29 2.06 -0.98
CA GLY A 95 13.99 1.19 0.14
C GLY A 95 14.41 1.76 1.50
N ILE A 96 14.40 3.10 1.65
CA ILE A 96 14.83 3.77 2.87
C ILE A 96 13.65 3.88 3.84
N TRP A 97 13.70 3.10 4.90
CA TRP A 97 12.64 3.01 5.90
C TRP A 97 13.20 3.02 7.31
N ASP A 98 12.60 3.81 8.16
CA ASP A 98 12.81 3.85 9.60
C ASP A 98 11.47 4.13 10.32
N GLY A 99 11.50 4.21 11.64
CA GLY A 99 10.31 4.43 12.46
C GLY A 99 9.63 5.79 12.22
N VAL A 100 10.34 6.79 11.66
CA VAL A 100 9.79 8.12 11.33
C VAL A 100 9.23 8.12 9.92
N ILE A 101 9.99 7.61 8.94
CA ILE A 101 9.61 7.59 7.52
C ILE A 101 8.36 6.75 7.30
N THR A 102 8.24 5.61 8.00
CA THR A 102 7.06 4.74 7.90
C THR A 102 5.78 5.39 8.42
N LYS A 103 5.87 6.25 9.44
CA LYS A 103 4.74 7.01 9.97
C LYS A 103 4.31 8.16 9.05
N ALA A 104 5.21 8.63 8.18
CA ALA A 104 4.92 9.70 7.21
C ALA A 104 4.09 9.20 6.02
N ARG A 105 2.83 8.82 6.28
CA ARG A 105 1.88 8.35 5.26
C ARG A 105 0.46 8.76 5.61
N GLY A 106 -0.07 9.77 4.91
CA GLY A 106 -1.39 10.32 5.24
C GLY A 106 -1.42 10.86 6.66
N LEU A 107 -0.39 11.55 7.06
CA LEU A 107 -0.22 12.14 8.38
C LEU A 107 -0.40 13.66 8.28
N PHE A 108 -1.36 14.19 9.03
CA PHE A 108 -1.72 15.61 9.06
C PHE A 108 -1.50 16.16 10.49
N ILE A 109 -0.67 17.18 10.60
CA ILE A 109 -0.28 17.78 11.89
C ILE A 109 -0.54 19.28 11.86
N ASN A 110 -1.22 19.78 12.87
CA ASN A 110 -1.24 21.21 13.19
C ASN A 110 0.05 21.50 13.99
N THR A 111 0.98 22.18 13.35
CA THR A 111 2.33 22.41 13.93
C THR A 111 2.34 23.50 14.98
N THR A 112 1.37 24.42 15.01
CA THR A 112 1.26 25.44 16.06
C THR A 112 0.63 24.85 17.33
N LYS A 113 -0.38 23.99 17.18
CA LYS A 113 -1.01 23.30 18.32
C LYS A 113 -0.24 22.01 18.75
N ASN A 114 0.81 21.63 18.03
CA ASN A 114 1.56 20.38 18.24
C ASN A 114 0.61 19.16 18.36
N ARG A 115 -0.34 19.03 17.42
CA ARG A 115 -1.36 17.99 17.46
C ARG A 115 -1.48 17.28 16.13
N ILE A 116 -1.52 15.94 16.16
CA ILE A 116 -1.93 15.14 15.01
C ILE A 116 -3.44 15.33 14.84
N VAL A 117 -3.83 15.87 13.69
CA VAL A 117 -5.25 16.14 13.34
C VAL A 117 -5.86 14.94 12.63
N ALA A 118 -5.08 14.31 11.77
CA ALA A 118 -5.48 13.08 11.07
C ALA A 118 -4.27 12.23 10.75
N ARG A 119 -4.46 10.92 10.73
CA ARG A 119 -3.44 9.98 10.26
C ARG A 119 -4.07 8.74 9.63
N SER A 120 -3.27 8.07 8.77
CA SER A 120 -3.61 6.74 8.29
C SER A 120 -2.70 5.68 8.90
N TYR A 121 -2.62 4.52 8.26
CA TYR A 121 -1.67 3.48 8.62
C TYR A 121 -0.23 3.94 8.45
N ASP A 122 0.64 3.48 9.31
CA ASP A 122 2.06 3.43 9.03
C ASP A 122 2.31 2.62 7.75
N LYS A 123 3.42 2.86 7.07
CA LYS A 123 3.75 2.10 5.87
C LYS A 123 3.96 0.63 6.26
N PHE A 124 3.18 -0.26 5.69
CA PHE A 124 3.40 -1.70 5.72
C PHE A 124 3.63 -2.24 4.29
N PHE A 125 4.22 -3.40 4.16
CA PHE A 125 4.91 -3.85 2.95
C PHE A 125 4.18 -5.01 2.27
N ASN A 126 4.52 -5.27 1.01
CA ASN A 126 4.10 -6.52 0.38
C ASN A 126 4.96 -7.66 0.92
N LEU A 127 4.41 -8.85 0.91
CA LEU A 127 5.15 -10.06 1.22
C LEU A 127 6.35 -10.16 0.27
N GLY A 128 7.54 -10.39 0.83
CA GLY A 128 8.80 -10.45 0.08
C GLY A 128 9.40 -9.09 -0.33
N GLU A 129 8.80 -7.94 0.09
CA GLU A 129 9.31 -6.60 -0.28
C GLU A 129 10.51 -6.17 0.58
N MET A 130 10.46 -6.42 1.88
CA MET A 130 11.52 -6.02 2.83
C MET A 130 12.40 -7.18 3.25
N GLU A 131 11.87 -8.36 3.23
CA GLU A 131 12.46 -9.57 3.74
C GLU A 131 12.04 -10.76 2.88
N ASN A 132 12.82 -11.83 2.89
CA ASN A 132 12.41 -13.07 2.26
C ASN A 132 11.06 -13.53 2.80
N GLU A 133 10.16 -13.94 1.89
CA GLU A 133 8.81 -14.39 2.23
C GLU A 133 8.79 -15.43 3.35
N SER A 134 9.66 -16.45 3.27
CA SER A 134 9.72 -17.51 4.27
C SER A 134 10.08 -17.00 5.67
N VAL A 135 10.92 -15.96 5.77
CA VAL A 135 11.31 -15.35 7.05
C VAL A 135 10.12 -14.57 7.60
N THR A 136 9.45 -13.76 6.76
CA THR A 136 8.26 -13.02 7.17
C THR A 136 7.19 -13.95 7.71
N LEU A 137 6.85 -15.04 6.99
CA LEU A 137 5.79 -15.97 7.40
C LEU A 137 6.13 -16.70 8.70
N ARG A 138 7.39 -17.08 8.88
CA ARG A 138 7.87 -17.74 10.12
C ARG A 138 7.74 -16.85 11.34
N ASN A 139 7.91 -15.52 11.15
CA ASN A 139 7.95 -14.54 12.23
C ASN A 139 6.60 -13.92 12.57
N MET A 140 5.55 -14.20 11.79
CA MET A 140 4.19 -13.78 12.12
C MET A 140 3.71 -14.46 13.40
N LYS A 141 2.94 -13.72 14.18
CA LYS A 141 2.31 -14.22 15.43
C LYS A 141 0.92 -14.76 15.11
N TYR A 142 0.73 -16.03 15.38
CA TYR A 142 -0.54 -16.72 15.09
C TYR A 142 -1.54 -16.60 16.24
N PRO A 143 -2.86 -16.66 15.96
CA PRO A 143 -3.48 -16.80 14.64
C PRO A 143 -3.42 -15.53 13.79
N VAL A 144 -3.28 -15.70 12.47
CA VAL A 144 -3.31 -14.63 11.50
C VAL A 144 -4.71 -14.48 10.92
N LYS A 145 -5.15 -13.23 10.74
CA LYS A 145 -6.39 -12.88 10.02
C LYS A 145 -6.06 -12.38 8.62
N ALA A 146 -6.91 -12.71 7.66
CA ALA A 146 -6.79 -12.23 6.29
C ALA A 146 -8.00 -11.38 5.91
N TYR A 147 -7.77 -10.13 5.56
CA TYR A 147 -8.79 -9.19 5.11
C TYR A 147 -8.70 -8.98 3.60
N LEU A 148 -9.85 -8.92 2.92
CA LEU A 148 -9.88 -8.57 1.51
C LEU A 148 -9.25 -7.20 1.32
N LYS A 149 -8.31 -7.12 0.39
CA LYS A 149 -7.75 -5.84 -0.02
C LYS A 149 -8.59 -5.27 -1.17
N GLU A 150 -9.36 -4.25 -0.85
CA GLU A 150 -10.08 -3.47 -1.85
C GLU A 150 -9.09 -2.70 -2.74
N ASN A 151 -9.52 -2.29 -3.92
CA ASN A 151 -8.67 -1.65 -4.92
C ASN A 151 -9.21 -0.28 -5.34
N GLY A 152 -8.87 0.72 -4.57
CA GLY A 152 -9.18 2.13 -4.78
C GLY A 152 -8.04 3.01 -4.30
N PHE A 153 -8.36 4.15 -3.75
CA PHE A 153 -7.39 5.06 -3.14
C PHE A 153 -7.70 5.32 -1.65
N LEU A 154 -6.69 5.77 -0.93
CA LEU A 154 -6.79 6.06 0.50
C LEU A 154 -7.64 7.29 0.76
N GLY A 155 -8.73 7.14 1.49
CA GLY A 155 -9.53 8.20 2.11
C GLY A 155 -9.24 8.29 3.60
N ILE A 156 -9.16 9.51 4.12
CA ILE A 156 -8.88 9.81 5.52
C ILE A 156 -9.94 10.81 5.97
N LEU A 157 -10.78 10.39 6.91
CA LEU A 157 -11.85 11.22 7.46
C LEU A 157 -11.50 11.60 8.90
N ALA A 158 -11.46 12.89 9.17
CA ALA A 158 -11.12 13.44 10.47
C ALA A 158 -12.01 14.65 10.80
N TRP A 159 -11.81 15.25 11.97
CA TRP A 159 -12.50 16.47 12.36
C TRP A 159 -11.70 17.71 11.94
N ASP A 160 -12.40 18.67 11.37
CA ASP A 160 -11.88 20.01 11.06
C ASP A 160 -12.32 21.02 12.13
N ASP A 161 -11.43 21.33 13.08
CA ASP A 161 -11.72 22.31 14.12
C ASP A 161 -12.02 23.72 13.57
N ALA A 162 -11.51 24.06 12.38
CA ALA A 162 -11.67 25.40 11.83
C ALA A 162 -13.07 25.61 11.23
N ASN A 163 -13.64 24.53 10.67
CA ASN A 163 -14.95 24.55 10.03
C ASN A 163 -16.05 23.88 10.87
N ASP A 164 -15.69 23.30 12.02
CA ASP A 164 -16.60 22.54 12.91
C ASP A 164 -17.38 21.44 12.14
N ASP A 165 -16.68 20.70 11.25
CA ASP A 165 -17.27 19.67 10.39
C ASP A 165 -16.23 18.59 10.03
N LEU A 166 -16.68 17.60 9.25
CA LEU A 166 -15.84 16.52 8.72
C LEU A 166 -14.83 17.04 7.70
N MET A 167 -13.56 16.64 7.87
CA MET A 167 -12.48 16.89 6.94
C MET A 167 -12.22 15.65 6.08
N PHE A 168 -12.48 15.76 4.79
CA PHE A 168 -12.20 14.70 3.81
C PHE A 168 -10.82 14.88 3.21
N CYS A 169 -9.91 13.95 3.48
CA CYS A 169 -8.56 13.99 2.99
C CYS A 169 -8.24 12.81 2.08
N SER A 170 -7.47 13.09 1.02
CA SER A 170 -6.67 12.08 0.33
C SER A 170 -5.39 11.83 1.13
N LYS A 171 -4.48 11.02 0.58
CA LYS A 171 -3.17 10.74 1.22
C LYS A 171 -2.40 12.02 1.63
N SER A 172 -2.56 13.14 0.93
CA SER A 172 -1.71 14.33 1.16
C SER A 172 -2.43 15.67 1.07
N LYS A 173 -3.71 15.69 0.86
CA LYS A 173 -4.51 16.93 0.70
C LYS A 173 -5.90 16.76 1.27
N ALA A 174 -6.44 17.84 1.86
CA ALA A 174 -7.82 17.95 2.29
C ALA A 174 -8.71 18.69 1.28
N ASN A 175 -8.19 18.93 0.07
CA ASN A 175 -8.91 19.58 -1.03
C ASN A 175 -8.46 18.99 -2.38
N GLY A 176 -9.20 19.35 -3.43
CA GLY A 176 -8.90 18.91 -4.81
C GLY A 176 -9.50 17.54 -5.15
N PRO A 177 -9.26 17.04 -6.39
CA PRO A 177 -10.06 15.99 -7.00
C PRO A 177 -10.23 14.72 -6.16
N TYR A 178 -9.20 14.26 -5.47
CA TYR A 178 -9.27 13.05 -4.65
C TYR A 178 -10.06 13.25 -3.35
N ALA A 179 -9.97 14.44 -2.73
CA ALA A 179 -10.79 14.77 -1.57
C ALA A 179 -12.26 14.91 -1.97
N ASP A 180 -12.53 15.52 -3.12
CA ASP A 180 -13.87 15.69 -3.67
C ASP A 180 -14.50 14.34 -4.05
N MET A 181 -13.76 13.47 -4.75
CA MET A 181 -14.19 12.09 -5.05
C MET A 181 -14.45 11.29 -3.76
N PHE A 182 -13.62 11.46 -2.73
CA PHE A 182 -13.88 10.80 -1.45
C PHE A 182 -15.18 11.29 -0.81
N LYS A 183 -15.39 12.60 -0.73
CA LYS A 183 -16.63 13.18 -0.20
C LYS A 183 -17.84 12.69 -0.99
N GLN A 184 -17.76 12.70 -2.33
CA GLN A 184 -18.83 12.20 -3.19
C GLN A 184 -19.14 10.72 -2.92
N ALA A 185 -18.14 9.84 -2.95
CA ALA A 185 -18.33 8.42 -2.70
C ALA A 185 -18.85 8.14 -1.29
N PHE A 186 -18.41 8.93 -0.29
CA PHE A 186 -18.90 8.83 1.08
C PHE A 186 -20.38 9.14 1.15
N LEU A 187 -20.83 10.29 0.62
CA LEU A 187 -22.24 10.71 0.63
C LEU A 187 -23.15 9.81 -0.25
N GLN A 188 -22.59 9.07 -1.21
CA GLN A 188 -23.33 8.07 -1.98
C GLN A 188 -23.44 6.72 -1.26
N THR A 189 -22.54 6.44 -0.32
CA THR A 189 -22.51 5.18 0.43
C THR A 189 -23.26 5.27 1.74
N ILE A 190 -23.20 6.43 2.40
CA ILE A 190 -23.70 6.65 3.76
C ILE A 190 -25.05 7.37 3.68
N ASP A 191 -26.06 6.85 4.37
CA ASP A 191 -27.34 7.52 4.49
C ASP A 191 -27.18 8.89 5.16
N GLU A 192 -27.87 9.91 4.66
CA GLU A 192 -27.75 11.28 5.15
C GLU A 192 -27.94 11.38 6.67
N GLY A 193 -28.93 10.67 7.23
CA GLY A 193 -29.16 10.61 8.68
C GLY A 193 -28.07 9.91 9.49
N ALA A 194 -27.19 9.14 8.84
CA ALA A 194 -26.06 8.49 9.49
C ALA A 194 -24.80 9.36 9.56
N VAL A 195 -24.71 10.43 8.75
CA VAL A 195 -23.52 11.30 8.70
C VAL A 195 -23.25 11.96 10.06
N ASP A 196 -24.27 12.26 10.82
CA ASP A 196 -24.14 12.86 12.15
C ASP A 196 -23.46 11.92 13.16
N ALA A 197 -23.60 10.61 13.01
CA ALA A 197 -22.86 9.66 13.83
C ALA A 197 -21.34 9.76 13.61
N PHE A 198 -20.91 10.03 12.37
CA PHE A 198 -19.49 10.26 12.05
C PHE A 198 -19.00 11.59 12.63
N ARG A 199 -19.83 12.66 12.53
CA ARG A 199 -19.53 13.97 13.13
C ARG A 199 -19.34 13.85 14.64
N GLU A 200 -20.31 13.28 15.32
CA GLU A 200 -20.28 13.15 16.78
C GLU A 200 -19.10 12.30 17.25
N PHE A 201 -18.77 11.23 16.54
CA PHE A 201 -17.63 10.38 16.88
C PHE A 201 -16.27 11.06 16.68
N LEU A 202 -16.12 11.86 15.63
CA LEU A 202 -14.84 12.48 15.28
C LEU A 202 -14.61 13.84 15.92
N LYS A 203 -15.65 14.47 16.47
CA LYS A 203 -15.64 15.83 17.02
C LYS A 203 -14.60 16.06 18.12
N ASP A 204 -14.24 15.05 18.89
CA ASP A 204 -13.20 15.16 19.92
C ASP A 204 -11.78 15.23 19.36
N GLY A 205 -11.60 14.98 18.06
CA GLY A 205 -10.33 15.02 17.35
C GLY A 205 -9.33 13.95 17.74
N LYS A 206 -9.75 12.91 18.52
CA LYS A 206 -8.84 11.84 18.98
C LYS A 206 -8.66 10.72 17.99
N HIS A 207 -9.53 10.61 17.00
CA HIS A 207 -9.57 9.51 16.05
C HIS A 207 -9.61 10.02 14.61
N THR A 208 -9.18 9.14 13.73
CA THR A 208 -9.30 9.26 12.27
C THR A 208 -9.91 7.98 11.74
N MET A 209 -10.86 8.09 10.83
CA MET A 209 -11.41 6.95 10.09
C MET A 209 -10.69 6.80 8.75
N VAL A 210 -10.20 5.61 8.46
CA VAL A 210 -9.43 5.28 7.26
C VAL A 210 -10.26 4.44 6.32
N PHE A 211 -10.37 4.89 5.07
CA PHE A 211 -11.20 4.27 4.04
C PHE A 211 -10.38 3.83 2.83
N GLU A 212 -10.84 2.79 2.15
CA GLU A 212 -10.59 2.61 0.72
C GLU A 212 -11.74 3.25 -0.04
N VAL A 213 -11.41 4.18 -0.92
CA VAL A 213 -12.39 4.91 -1.75
C VAL A 213 -12.35 4.33 -3.16
N ILE A 214 -13.50 3.90 -3.63
CA ILE A 214 -13.70 3.37 -4.98
C ILE A 214 -14.52 4.40 -5.73
N HIS A 215 -14.00 4.90 -6.86
CA HIS A 215 -14.64 5.94 -7.63
C HIS A 215 -14.44 5.71 -9.14
N GLU A 216 -15.49 5.90 -9.93
CA GLU A 216 -15.48 5.68 -11.38
C GLU A 216 -14.48 6.56 -12.14
N ASN A 217 -14.20 7.78 -11.62
CA ASN A 217 -13.21 8.69 -12.22
C ASN A 217 -11.75 8.34 -11.85
N ASP A 218 -11.52 7.34 -11.00
CA ASP A 218 -10.19 6.79 -10.70
C ASP A 218 -10.19 5.26 -10.88
N PRO A 219 -10.39 4.78 -12.12
CA PRO A 219 -10.45 3.36 -12.40
C PRO A 219 -9.11 2.69 -12.12
N HIS A 220 -9.12 1.69 -11.26
CA HIS A 220 -7.96 0.89 -10.91
C HIS A 220 -7.87 -0.39 -11.77
N ILE A 221 -7.59 -1.53 -11.15
CA ILE A 221 -7.45 -2.83 -11.83
C ILE A 221 -8.70 -3.68 -11.65
N ILE A 222 -9.32 -3.61 -10.47
CA ILE A 222 -10.50 -4.38 -10.13
C ILE A 222 -11.74 -3.58 -10.52
N LYS A 223 -12.66 -4.26 -11.19
CA LYS A 223 -13.95 -3.68 -11.59
C LYS A 223 -14.90 -3.68 -10.40
N TYR A 224 -15.49 -2.53 -10.14
CA TYR A 224 -16.55 -2.34 -9.16
C TYR A 224 -17.76 -1.70 -9.83
N GLU A 225 -18.92 -1.86 -9.22
CA GLU A 225 -20.13 -1.16 -9.60
C GLU A 225 -20.32 0.07 -8.72
N GLY A 226 -20.42 1.25 -9.37
CA GLY A 226 -20.63 2.54 -8.72
C GLY A 226 -19.50 3.01 -7.83
N ASN A 227 -19.73 4.17 -7.23
CA ASN A 227 -18.82 4.77 -6.24
C ASN A 227 -19.18 4.25 -4.85
N LYS A 228 -18.18 3.97 -4.03
CA LYS A 228 -18.38 3.54 -2.64
C LYS A 228 -17.15 3.78 -1.79
N VAL A 229 -17.36 3.79 -0.49
CA VAL A 229 -16.29 3.76 0.50
C VAL A 229 -16.38 2.47 1.32
N VAL A 230 -15.21 1.97 1.74
CA VAL A 230 -15.11 0.84 2.68
C VAL A 230 -14.28 1.29 3.86
N LEU A 231 -14.86 1.26 5.07
CA LEU A 231 -14.14 1.59 6.29
C LEU A 231 -13.13 0.48 6.59
N LEU A 232 -11.86 0.85 6.58
CA LEU A 232 -10.76 -0.08 6.84
C LEU A 232 -10.46 -0.18 8.33
N ASP A 233 -10.25 0.95 8.98
CA ASP A 233 -9.97 1.03 10.42
C ASP A 233 -10.30 2.42 10.98
N ILE A 234 -10.39 2.50 12.31
CA ILE A 234 -10.40 3.74 13.08
C ILE A 234 -9.11 3.77 13.88
N VAL A 235 -8.28 4.78 13.65
CA VAL A 235 -6.96 4.92 14.26
C VAL A 235 -6.91 6.10 15.22
N SER A 236 -6.14 5.99 16.30
CA SER A 236 -5.94 7.09 17.24
C SER A 236 -4.99 8.14 16.65
N ASN A 237 -5.26 9.42 16.90
CA ASN A 237 -4.42 10.56 16.50
C ASN A 237 -3.21 10.73 17.44
N GLU A 238 -2.47 9.65 17.63
CA GLU A 238 -1.25 9.56 18.45
C GLU A 238 -0.04 9.27 17.56
N ILE A 239 1.18 9.50 18.07
CA ILE A 239 2.41 9.21 17.33
C ILE A 239 2.54 7.71 17.10
N GLU A 240 2.32 6.91 18.14
CA GLU A 240 2.31 5.47 18.02
C GLU A 240 1.01 4.97 17.36
N PHE A 241 1.16 4.02 16.44
CA PHE A 241 0.01 3.49 15.71
C PHE A 241 -0.86 2.65 16.63
N LYS A 242 -2.08 3.12 16.85
CA LYS A 242 -3.11 2.39 17.58
C LYS A 242 -4.42 2.44 16.79
N ARG A 243 -5.20 1.38 16.87
CA ARG A 243 -6.50 1.29 16.20
C ARG A 243 -7.53 0.60 17.09
N ILE A 244 -8.79 0.86 16.78
CA ILE A 244 -9.90 0.16 17.43
C ILE A 244 -9.89 -1.32 16.98
N PRO A 245 -10.10 -2.29 17.89
CA PRO A 245 -10.18 -3.70 17.53
C PRO A 245 -11.28 -3.96 16.49
N TYR A 246 -11.00 -4.88 15.55
CA TYR A 246 -11.91 -5.19 14.44
C TYR A 246 -13.34 -5.55 14.90
N ASP A 247 -13.50 -6.34 15.96
CA ASP A 247 -14.82 -6.74 16.45
C ASP A 247 -15.63 -5.54 16.98
N THR A 248 -14.96 -4.56 17.57
CA THR A 248 -15.57 -3.29 18.01
C THR A 248 -15.92 -2.42 16.81
N LEU A 249 -15.02 -2.30 15.84
CA LEU A 249 -15.28 -1.62 14.58
C LEU A 249 -16.51 -2.21 13.89
N TYR A 250 -16.54 -3.52 13.72
CA TYR A 250 -17.62 -4.24 13.05
C TYR A 250 -18.96 -4.03 13.74
N ARG A 251 -19.04 -4.24 15.06
CA ARG A 251 -20.28 -4.09 15.82
C ARG A 251 -20.85 -2.68 15.80
N ASN A 252 -19.98 -1.67 15.84
CA ASN A 252 -20.44 -0.28 16.01
C ASN A 252 -20.71 0.41 14.66
N TRP A 253 -20.07 -0.01 13.58
CA TRP A 253 -20.10 0.75 12.33
C TRP A 253 -20.71 0.01 11.14
N LEU A 254 -20.89 -1.33 11.20
CA LEU A 254 -21.45 -2.09 10.06
C LEU A 254 -22.83 -1.58 9.62
N ALA A 255 -23.63 -1.08 10.55
CA ALA A 255 -24.96 -0.54 10.24
C ALA A 255 -24.91 0.78 9.46
N TYR A 256 -23.79 1.50 9.48
CA TYR A 256 -23.64 2.81 8.88
C TYR A 256 -22.81 2.77 7.59
N VAL A 257 -21.84 1.87 7.48
CA VAL A 257 -20.87 1.86 6.38
C VAL A 257 -20.35 0.45 6.11
N PRO A 258 -20.09 0.08 4.84
CA PRO A 258 -19.36 -1.14 4.52
C PRO A 258 -17.99 -1.17 5.21
N ILE A 259 -17.67 -2.29 5.86
CA ILE A 259 -16.41 -2.48 6.61
C ILE A 259 -15.51 -3.47 5.87
N LYS A 260 -14.18 -3.32 6.03
CA LYS A 260 -13.20 -4.29 5.51
C LYS A 260 -13.62 -5.72 5.84
N ARG A 261 -13.62 -6.59 4.85
CA ARG A 261 -14.13 -7.96 4.97
C ARG A 261 -13.04 -8.92 5.41
N CYS A 262 -13.19 -9.52 6.59
CA CYS A 262 -12.38 -10.65 7.00
C CYS A 262 -12.81 -11.90 6.20
N ILE A 263 -11.90 -12.45 5.38
CA ILE A 263 -12.17 -13.62 4.54
C ILE A 263 -11.62 -14.92 5.14
N MET A 264 -10.69 -14.82 6.08
CA MET A 264 -10.18 -15.93 6.88
C MET A 264 -9.80 -15.39 8.26
N GLY A 265 -10.48 -15.87 9.30
CA GLY A 265 -10.35 -15.32 10.66
C GLY A 265 -9.37 -16.05 11.57
N ASN A 266 -8.91 -17.25 11.19
CA ASN A 266 -8.12 -18.09 12.08
C ASN A 266 -7.13 -18.98 11.32
N ILE A 267 -6.09 -18.36 10.79
CA ILE A 267 -4.95 -19.08 10.21
C ILE A 267 -3.99 -19.37 11.36
N ARG A 268 -3.84 -20.66 11.71
CA ARG A 268 -3.27 -21.08 13.00
C ARG A 268 -1.77 -21.20 13.04
N ASP A 269 -1.15 -21.43 11.88
CA ASP A 269 0.29 -21.66 11.76
C ASP A 269 0.83 -21.32 10.37
N GLU A 270 2.14 -21.44 10.20
CA GLU A 270 2.84 -21.15 8.92
C GLU A 270 2.38 -22.06 7.78
N HIS A 271 2.05 -23.33 8.07
CA HIS A 271 1.61 -24.28 7.05
C HIS A 271 0.24 -23.87 6.47
N ASP A 272 -0.74 -23.60 7.37
CA ASP A 272 -2.06 -23.09 6.98
C ASP A 272 -1.93 -21.79 6.18
N LEU A 273 -1.02 -20.89 6.60
CA LEU A 273 -0.80 -19.60 5.95
C LEU A 273 -0.23 -19.76 4.54
N ARG A 274 0.75 -20.64 4.34
CA ARG A 274 1.32 -20.93 3.01
C ARG A 274 0.27 -21.48 2.06
N GLY A 275 -0.53 -22.45 2.49
CA GLY A 275 -1.63 -22.98 1.70
C GLY A 275 -2.67 -21.92 1.34
N PHE A 276 -2.98 -21.02 2.28
CA PHE A 276 -3.88 -19.90 2.03
C PHE A 276 -3.30 -18.91 0.99
N ILE A 277 -2.02 -18.54 1.11
CA ILE A 277 -1.34 -17.63 0.18
C ILE A 277 -1.30 -18.24 -1.23
N GLU A 278 -0.95 -19.51 -1.39
CA GLU A 278 -0.96 -20.19 -2.68
C GLU A 278 -2.34 -20.16 -3.34
N LYS A 279 -3.40 -20.35 -2.57
CA LYS A 279 -4.77 -20.26 -3.07
C LYS A 279 -5.13 -18.82 -3.48
N ILE A 280 -4.78 -17.83 -2.66
CA ILE A 280 -5.08 -16.42 -2.91
C ILE A 280 -4.28 -15.88 -4.08
N SER A 281 -3.01 -16.26 -4.25
CA SER A 281 -2.21 -15.79 -5.39
C SER A 281 -2.85 -16.10 -6.74
N LYS A 282 -3.56 -17.22 -6.85
CA LYS A 282 -4.26 -17.69 -8.06
C LYS A 282 -5.67 -17.07 -8.23
N ALA A 283 -6.19 -16.35 -7.24
CA ALA A 283 -7.53 -15.76 -7.30
C ALA A 283 -7.60 -14.65 -8.35
N LYS A 284 -8.74 -14.58 -9.04
CA LYS A 284 -9.04 -13.53 -10.04
C LYS A 284 -10.09 -12.56 -9.49
N GLY A 285 -10.12 -11.35 -10.03
CA GLY A 285 -11.13 -10.35 -9.70
C GLY A 285 -10.94 -9.65 -8.34
N ILE A 286 -9.84 -9.89 -7.66
CA ILE A 286 -9.46 -9.19 -6.42
C ILE A 286 -8.01 -8.69 -6.50
N GLU A 287 -7.69 -7.62 -5.76
CA GLU A 287 -6.30 -7.15 -5.65
C GLU A 287 -5.45 -8.14 -4.84
N GLY A 288 -6.00 -8.68 -3.77
CA GLY A 288 -5.32 -9.58 -2.85
C GLY A 288 -5.89 -9.48 -1.45
N VAL A 289 -5.04 -9.65 -0.47
CA VAL A 289 -5.40 -9.60 0.95
C VAL A 289 -4.38 -8.80 1.75
N VAL A 290 -4.82 -8.31 2.91
CA VAL A 290 -3.97 -7.85 3.99
C VAL A 290 -3.99 -8.93 5.07
N LEU A 291 -2.84 -9.51 5.34
CA LEU A 291 -2.62 -10.41 6.48
C LEU A 291 -2.32 -9.56 7.72
N GLU A 292 -2.86 -9.95 8.83
CA GLU A 292 -2.72 -9.28 10.11
C GLU A 292 -2.51 -10.30 11.22
N ASP A 293 -1.42 -10.16 11.94
CA ASP A 293 -1.09 -11.03 13.07
C ASP A 293 -1.62 -10.48 14.41
N THR A 294 -1.42 -11.22 15.50
CA THR A 294 -1.88 -10.83 16.84
C THR A 294 -1.19 -9.61 17.42
N ASP A 295 -0.01 -9.26 16.91
CA ASP A 295 0.76 -8.06 17.31
C ASP A 295 0.44 -6.85 16.40
N ASN A 296 -0.61 -6.92 15.59
CA ASN A 296 -0.98 -5.92 14.58
C ASN A 296 0.05 -5.72 13.45
N PHE A 297 0.99 -6.64 13.28
CA PHE A 297 1.87 -6.63 12.11
C PHE A 297 1.08 -6.98 10.86
N MET A 298 1.26 -6.16 9.81
CA MET A 298 0.48 -6.25 8.58
C MET A 298 1.36 -6.50 7.37
N VAL A 299 0.91 -7.41 6.50
CA VAL A 299 1.57 -7.74 5.23
C VAL A 299 0.55 -7.80 4.11
N LYS A 300 0.91 -7.27 2.93
CA LYS A 300 0.07 -7.34 1.72
C LYS A 300 0.45 -8.55 0.88
N VAL A 301 -0.53 -9.33 0.51
CA VAL A 301 -0.39 -10.40 -0.50
C VAL A 301 -1.25 -10.05 -1.69
N LYS A 302 -0.63 -9.88 -2.86
CA LYS A 302 -1.32 -9.52 -4.10
C LYS A 302 -1.46 -10.72 -5.00
N THR A 303 -2.58 -10.80 -5.71
CA THR A 303 -2.81 -11.89 -6.67
C THR A 303 -1.96 -11.73 -7.93
N ASP A 304 -1.67 -12.83 -8.59
CA ASP A 304 -1.01 -12.84 -9.90
C ASP A 304 -1.84 -12.07 -10.92
N TYR A 305 -3.16 -12.28 -10.88
CA TYR A 305 -4.12 -11.53 -11.69
C TYR A 305 -3.95 -10.00 -11.56
N TYR A 306 -3.90 -9.49 -10.33
CA TYR A 306 -3.72 -8.05 -10.12
C TYR A 306 -2.36 -7.56 -10.61
N ASN A 307 -1.29 -8.31 -10.31
CA ASN A 307 0.06 -7.95 -10.70
C ASN A 307 0.23 -7.91 -12.23
N SER A 308 -0.34 -8.89 -12.94
CA SER A 308 -0.36 -8.94 -14.41
C SER A 308 -1.08 -7.74 -14.99
N TRP A 309 -2.30 -7.46 -14.57
CA TRP A 309 -3.07 -6.32 -15.09
C TRP A 309 -2.48 -4.96 -14.71
N LYS A 310 -1.83 -4.84 -13.56
CA LYS A 310 -1.08 -3.65 -13.17
C LYS A 310 0.12 -3.41 -14.09
N MET A 311 0.83 -4.46 -14.45
CA MET A 311 1.94 -4.40 -15.41
C MET A 311 1.44 -4.02 -16.80
N LEU A 312 0.37 -4.67 -17.29
CA LEU A 312 -0.23 -4.39 -18.59
C LEU A 312 -0.77 -2.95 -18.66
N ARG A 313 -1.39 -2.44 -17.60
CA ARG A 313 -1.79 -1.03 -17.51
C ARG A 313 -0.60 -0.08 -17.72
N ARG A 314 0.53 -0.36 -17.10
CA ARG A 314 1.74 0.45 -17.25
C ARG A 314 2.28 0.40 -18.68
N TYR A 315 2.29 -0.77 -19.31
CA TYR A 315 2.72 -0.92 -20.70
C TYR A 315 1.77 -0.21 -21.67
N THR A 316 0.48 -0.35 -21.49
CA THR A 316 -0.52 0.38 -22.29
C THR A 316 -0.34 1.89 -22.15
N ALA A 317 -0.13 2.39 -20.92
CA ALA A 317 0.14 3.82 -20.69
C ALA A 317 1.38 4.31 -21.45
N GLU A 318 2.45 3.50 -21.51
CA GLU A 318 3.65 3.83 -22.26
C GLU A 318 3.38 3.85 -23.79
N VAL A 319 2.66 2.86 -24.30
CA VAL A 319 2.28 2.79 -25.72
C VAL A 319 1.42 3.99 -26.11
N VAL A 320 0.38 4.29 -25.32
CA VAL A 320 -0.50 5.45 -25.55
C VAL A 320 0.28 6.78 -25.53
N LYS A 321 1.28 6.88 -24.65
CA LYS A 321 2.11 8.09 -24.55
C LYS A 321 3.13 8.24 -25.66
N THR A 322 3.76 7.15 -26.10
CA THR A 322 4.95 7.20 -26.98
C THR A 322 4.75 6.55 -28.34
N GLY A 323 3.65 5.82 -28.55
CA GLY A 323 3.44 4.96 -29.71
C GLY A 323 4.37 3.74 -29.77
N ARG A 324 5.26 3.57 -28.81
CA ARG A 324 6.28 2.52 -28.83
C ARG A 324 5.90 1.34 -27.94
N CYS A 325 6.02 0.16 -28.49
CA CYS A 325 5.81 -1.10 -27.78
C CYS A 325 7.14 -1.66 -27.25
N ARG A 326 7.24 -1.93 -25.96
CA ARG A 326 8.37 -2.65 -25.36
C ARG A 326 7.99 -4.12 -25.18
N THR A 327 8.93 -5.01 -25.43
CA THR A 327 8.71 -6.49 -25.42
C THR A 327 9.46 -7.16 -24.28
N GLY A 328 9.45 -6.65 -23.08
CA GLY A 328 10.15 -7.27 -21.95
C GLY A 328 9.25 -7.47 -20.75
N GLY A 329 9.42 -8.57 -20.01
CA GLY A 329 8.79 -8.80 -18.70
C GLY A 329 7.39 -9.42 -18.73
N LEU A 330 6.84 -9.77 -19.91
CA LEU A 330 5.61 -10.58 -20.03
C LEU A 330 5.94 -12.02 -19.65
N LYS A 331 5.15 -12.64 -18.77
CA LYS A 331 5.43 -13.95 -18.18
C LYS A 331 4.42 -15.02 -18.57
N THR A 332 3.20 -14.62 -18.94
CA THR A 332 2.11 -15.55 -19.23
C THR A 332 1.59 -15.40 -20.66
N ASP A 333 1.00 -16.48 -21.19
CA ASP A 333 0.34 -16.44 -22.49
C ASP A 333 -0.79 -15.41 -22.56
N GLU A 334 -1.50 -15.20 -21.47
CA GLU A 334 -2.58 -14.20 -21.40
C GLU A 334 -2.02 -12.78 -21.52
N GLU A 335 -0.92 -12.49 -20.84
CA GLU A 335 -0.20 -11.21 -20.96
C GLU A 335 0.29 -10.97 -22.38
N MET A 336 0.89 -11.96 -23.01
CA MET A 336 1.39 -11.88 -24.40
C MET A 336 0.25 -11.64 -25.38
N LYS A 337 -0.86 -12.41 -25.26
CA LYS A 337 -2.04 -12.26 -26.14
C LYS A 337 -2.68 -10.90 -26.00
N PHE A 338 -2.87 -10.40 -24.78
CA PHE A 338 -3.40 -9.05 -24.56
C PHE A 338 -2.46 -7.98 -25.14
N TYR A 339 -1.15 -8.13 -24.94
CA TYR A 339 -0.17 -7.19 -25.43
C TYR A 339 -0.12 -7.13 -26.96
N GLU A 340 -0.21 -8.26 -27.64
CA GLU A 340 -0.29 -8.32 -29.11
C GLU A 340 -1.59 -7.72 -29.62
N TRP A 341 -2.71 -8.02 -28.99
CA TRP A 341 -4.00 -7.43 -29.31
C TRP A 341 -3.95 -5.89 -29.18
N MET A 342 -3.44 -5.38 -28.07
CA MET A 342 -3.27 -3.95 -27.84
C MET A 342 -2.32 -3.30 -28.85
N ARG A 343 -1.21 -3.98 -29.20
CA ARG A 343 -0.26 -3.53 -30.21
C ARG A 343 -0.90 -3.42 -31.60
N THR A 344 -1.71 -4.41 -31.97
CA THR A 344 -2.46 -4.40 -33.24
C THR A 344 -3.42 -3.21 -33.31
N ARG A 345 -4.19 -2.98 -32.28
CA ARG A 345 -5.06 -1.78 -32.15
C ARG A 345 -4.27 -0.49 -32.24
N ASN A 346 -3.12 -0.40 -31.57
CA ASN A 346 -2.24 0.78 -31.66
C ASN A 346 -1.77 1.06 -33.08
N ILE A 347 -1.47 0.03 -33.86
CA ILE A 347 -1.04 0.17 -35.28
C ILE A 347 -2.23 0.56 -36.16
N GLN A 348 -3.40 -0.01 -35.93
CA GLN A 348 -4.61 0.24 -36.72
C GLN A 348 -5.20 1.62 -36.45
N ASP A 349 -5.37 1.97 -35.18
CA ASP A 349 -5.93 3.25 -34.73
C ASP A 349 -5.43 3.62 -33.32
N HIS A 350 -4.32 4.36 -33.29
CA HIS A 350 -3.74 4.87 -32.03
C HIS A 350 -4.69 5.84 -31.30
N ALA A 351 -5.50 6.61 -32.03
CA ALA A 351 -6.41 7.59 -31.44
C ALA A 351 -7.56 6.86 -30.71
N ALA A 352 -8.12 5.81 -31.30
CA ALA A 352 -9.12 4.98 -30.65
C ALA A 352 -8.56 4.28 -29.40
N LEU A 353 -7.35 3.71 -29.48
CA LEU A 353 -6.69 3.11 -28.31
C LEU A 353 -6.51 4.13 -27.18
N LYS A 354 -6.10 5.35 -27.51
CA LYS A 354 -5.92 6.43 -26.54
C LYS A 354 -7.25 6.83 -25.89
N GLN A 355 -8.32 6.89 -26.67
CA GLN A 355 -9.67 7.18 -26.18
C GLN A 355 -10.18 6.08 -25.26
N ASP A 356 -9.99 4.80 -25.64
CA ASP A 356 -10.42 3.64 -24.85
C ASP A 356 -9.64 3.52 -23.54
N PHE A 357 -8.37 3.94 -23.51
CA PHE A 357 -7.52 3.97 -22.32
C PHE A 357 -7.60 5.28 -21.53
N ASN A 358 -8.59 6.13 -21.80
CA ASN A 358 -8.71 7.42 -21.12
C ASN A 358 -8.73 7.27 -19.59
N GLY A 359 -8.02 8.17 -18.89
CA GLY A 359 -7.85 8.09 -17.44
C GLY A 359 -7.05 6.87 -16.95
N GLY A 360 -6.40 6.11 -17.85
CA GLY A 360 -5.68 4.87 -17.50
C GLY A 360 -6.60 3.69 -17.23
N ASN A 361 -7.80 3.68 -17.83
CA ASN A 361 -8.81 2.65 -17.64
C ASN A 361 -8.46 1.35 -18.37
N ILE A 362 -7.67 0.50 -17.72
CA ILE A 362 -7.30 -0.83 -18.24
C ILE A 362 -8.50 -1.80 -18.24
N ILE A 363 -9.51 -1.55 -17.41
CA ILE A 363 -10.71 -2.41 -17.31
C ILE A 363 -11.44 -2.44 -18.64
N LYS A 364 -11.66 -1.27 -19.24
CA LYS A 364 -12.32 -1.18 -20.54
C LYS A 364 -11.59 -2.01 -21.60
N LEU A 365 -10.28 -1.85 -21.72
CA LEU A 365 -9.49 -2.61 -22.70
C LEU A 365 -9.47 -4.11 -22.38
N ARG A 366 -9.44 -4.49 -21.12
CA ARG A 366 -9.53 -5.89 -20.72
C ARG A 366 -10.86 -6.51 -21.09
N ASP A 367 -11.95 -5.80 -20.85
CA ASP A 367 -13.30 -6.29 -21.17
C ASP A 367 -13.44 -6.43 -22.70
N MET A 368 -12.99 -5.45 -23.51
CA MET A 368 -12.96 -5.54 -24.98
C MET A 368 -12.12 -6.74 -25.47
N PHE A 369 -10.93 -6.93 -24.93
CA PHE A 369 -10.07 -8.09 -25.26
C PHE A 369 -10.76 -9.43 -24.98
N ASN A 370 -11.42 -9.52 -23.83
CA ASN A 370 -12.11 -10.75 -23.43
C ASN A 370 -13.33 -11.03 -24.31
N ASP A 371 -14.08 -10.00 -24.69
CA ASP A 371 -15.26 -10.14 -25.56
C ASP A 371 -14.84 -10.58 -26.97
N GLU A 372 -13.81 -9.98 -27.55
CA GLU A 372 -13.26 -10.42 -28.84
C GLU A 372 -12.72 -11.85 -28.78
N LYS A 373 -12.04 -12.25 -27.70
CA LYS A 373 -11.53 -13.62 -27.52
C LYS A 373 -12.67 -14.67 -27.40
N GLN A 374 -13.83 -14.26 -26.89
CA GLN A 374 -15.02 -15.14 -26.77
C GLN A 374 -15.86 -15.17 -28.05
N GLY A 375 -15.44 -14.50 -29.12
CA GLY A 375 -16.21 -14.40 -30.34
C GLY A 375 -17.49 -13.56 -30.21
N LYS A 376 -17.63 -12.80 -29.14
CA LYS A 376 -18.67 -11.79 -29.01
C LYS A 376 -18.26 -10.59 -29.86
N ILE A 377 -18.70 -10.58 -31.11
CA ILE A 377 -18.54 -9.42 -31.99
C ILE A 377 -19.35 -8.29 -31.38
N LEU A 378 -18.69 -7.17 -31.14
CA LEU A 378 -19.37 -5.91 -30.85
C LEU A 378 -19.95 -5.44 -32.22
N ASP A 379 -21.24 -5.61 -32.42
CA ASP A 379 -21.99 -4.93 -33.47
C ASP A 379 -22.07 -3.44 -33.22
#